data_710dff41e4b09ad3a98fbd9f0da88c22
#
_entry.id   710dff41e4b09ad3a98fbd9f0da88c22
#
_cell.length_a   1.000
_cell.length_b   1.000
_cell.length_c   1.000
_cell.angle_alpha   90.00
_cell.angle_beta   90.00
_cell.angle_gamma   90.00
#
_symmetry.space_group_name_H-M   'P 1'
#
loop_
_entity.id
_entity.type
_entity.pdbx_description
1 polymer ?
#
loop_
_entity_poly.entity_id
_entity_poly.type
_entity_poly.pdbx_seq_one_letter_code
_entity_poly.pdbx_strand_id
1 'polypeptide(L)'
;MIGRAGALLVDISIDTVPRGYRIATGRSSAARRAVSFLDEDVDALEEAWEKAGLRGTSRAVKVQAPGPITLAAHLELPNGHRAITDSGALRDLAASLAEGLAVHRAELARRLDVPVVVQFDEPTLPAALAGRLSGASTLNIVHPVDESLVVTLYDECVGTVGGEVALHCCAAGLPWKALQRSAIHAVSVDLGTLTPTDLDGIGEFLESGRAVMLGVIPTTAPAQTPSPEQVAGSAASVTDRLGFSRTTLRERMGVTPACGLAGATAAWARTAIGLAQKVADGIEADPDSA
;
A
#
# COMPACT_ATOMS: atom_id res chain seq x y z
N MET A 1 -5.30 -9.96 -2.62
CA MET A 1 -4.05 -9.42 -2.03
C MET A 1 -3.12 -10.55 -1.58
N ILE A 2 -3.41 -11.30 -0.51
CA ILE A 2 -2.49 -12.34 0.04
C ILE A 2 -2.13 -13.43 -0.97
N GLY A 3 -3.10 -14.00 -1.70
CA GLY A 3 -2.81 -15.03 -2.72
C GLY A 3 -1.88 -14.54 -3.83
N ARG A 4 -2.00 -13.28 -4.27
CA ARG A 4 -1.10 -12.66 -5.23
C ARG A 4 0.32 -12.49 -4.68
N ALA A 5 0.46 -12.16 -3.38
CA ALA A 5 1.77 -12.08 -2.74
C ALA A 5 2.55 -13.40 -2.81
N GLY A 6 1.86 -14.54 -2.86
CA GLY A 6 2.49 -15.84 -3.05
C GLY A 6 3.30 -15.99 -4.35
N ALA A 7 3.06 -15.13 -5.35
CA ALA A 7 3.87 -15.07 -6.57
C ALA A 7 5.18 -14.29 -6.38
N LEU A 8 5.22 -13.42 -5.35
CA LEU A 8 6.35 -12.54 -5.06
C LEU A 8 7.29 -13.12 -4.00
N LEU A 9 6.87 -14.14 -3.24
CA LEU A 9 7.70 -14.72 -2.19
C LEU A 9 8.85 -15.54 -2.76
N VAL A 10 10.07 -15.24 -2.31
CA VAL A 10 11.29 -16.00 -2.64
C VAL A 10 11.51 -17.06 -1.56
N ASP A 11 11.76 -18.30 -1.97
CA ASP A 11 12.00 -19.47 -1.13
C ASP A 11 10.88 -19.84 -0.12
N ILE A 12 9.82 -19.05 -0.05
CA ILE A 12 8.63 -19.35 0.75
C ILE A 12 7.46 -19.60 -0.18
N SER A 13 6.81 -20.75 -0.03
CA SER A 13 5.59 -21.08 -0.78
C SER A 13 4.38 -21.03 0.14
N ILE A 14 3.23 -20.66 -0.43
CA ILE A 14 1.95 -20.68 0.29
C ILE A 14 0.95 -21.60 -0.41
N ASP A 15 0.05 -22.18 0.37
CA ASP A 15 -1.06 -22.96 -0.14
C ASP A 15 -2.38 -22.50 0.47
N THR A 16 -3.48 -22.86 -0.18
CA THR A 16 -4.82 -22.55 0.28
C THR A 16 -5.25 -23.49 1.41
N VAL A 17 -5.89 -22.92 2.42
CA VAL A 17 -6.53 -23.63 3.53
C VAL A 17 -7.93 -23.06 3.75
N PRO A 18 -8.83 -23.74 4.48
CA PRO A 18 -10.21 -23.24 4.66
C PRO A 18 -10.32 -21.82 5.24
N ARG A 19 -9.33 -21.37 5.99
CA ARG A 19 -9.30 -20.02 6.60
C ARG A 19 -8.42 -19.02 5.84
N GLY A 20 -7.93 -19.35 4.65
CA GLY A 20 -7.10 -18.45 3.84
C GLY A 20 -5.87 -19.14 3.27
N TYR A 21 -4.68 -18.77 3.74
CA TYR A 21 -3.42 -19.28 3.22
C TYR A 21 -2.49 -19.73 4.34
N ARG A 22 -1.65 -20.71 4.04
CA ARG A 22 -0.65 -21.28 4.96
C ARG A 22 0.69 -21.42 4.27
N ILE A 23 1.78 -21.23 5.02
CA ILE A 23 3.13 -21.56 4.55
C ILE A 23 3.23 -23.05 4.27
N ALA A 24 3.67 -23.40 3.06
CA ALA A 24 3.75 -24.78 2.56
C ALA A 24 5.20 -25.26 2.46
N THR A 25 5.39 -26.57 2.63
CA THR A 25 6.65 -27.24 2.35
C THR A 25 6.75 -27.56 0.86
N GLY A 26 7.38 -26.68 0.08
CA GLY A 26 7.55 -26.84 -1.36
C GLY A 26 6.48 -26.13 -2.21
N ARG A 27 6.67 -26.11 -3.53
CA ARG A 27 5.82 -25.35 -4.47
C ARG A 27 4.42 -25.97 -4.58
N SER A 28 3.44 -25.27 -4.02
CA SER A 28 2.03 -25.63 -4.11
C SER A 28 1.42 -25.33 -5.49
N SER A 29 0.23 -25.88 -5.76
CA SER A 29 -0.53 -25.53 -6.97
C SER A 29 -1.03 -24.08 -6.92
N ALA A 30 -1.36 -23.58 -5.73
CA ALA A 30 -1.78 -22.19 -5.52
C ALA A 30 -0.66 -21.21 -5.83
N ALA A 31 0.58 -21.49 -5.38
CA ALA A 31 1.74 -20.66 -5.67
C ALA A 31 2.06 -20.62 -7.18
N ARG A 32 2.03 -21.77 -7.86
CA ARG A 32 2.23 -21.82 -9.32
C ARG A 32 1.19 -21.01 -10.09
N ARG A 33 -0.07 -21.11 -9.69
CA ARG A 33 -1.16 -20.34 -10.31
C ARG A 33 -1.00 -18.84 -10.05
N ALA A 34 -0.57 -18.44 -8.84
CA ALA A 34 -0.32 -17.05 -8.52
C ALA A 34 0.78 -16.44 -9.40
N VAL A 35 1.86 -17.18 -9.66
CA VAL A 35 2.92 -16.77 -10.61
C VAL A 35 2.35 -16.60 -12.02
N SER A 36 1.62 -17.59 -12.55
CA SER A 36 1.02 -17.50 -13.88
C SER A 36 0.12 -16.28 -14.04
N PHE A 37 -0.72 -15.98 -13.03
CA PHE A 37 -1.58 -14.80 -13.06
C PHE A 37 -0.79 -13.48 -12.97
N LEU A 38 0.31 -13.46 -12.20
CA LEU A 38 1.17 -12.28 -12.14
C LEU A 38 1.84 -12.01 -13.49
N ASP A 39 2.31 -13.07 -14.16
CA ASP A 39 2.92 -12.97 -15.50
C ASP A 39 1.90 -12.44 -16.52
N GLU A 40 0.67 -12.98 -16.52
CA GLU A 40 -0.43 -12.51 -17.38
C GLU A 40 -0.78 -11.03 -17.11
N ASP A 41 -0.82 -10.60 -15.82
CA ASP A 41 -1.07 -9.22 -15.45
C ASP A 41 0.04 -8.28 -15.96
N VAL A 42 1.30 -8.72 -15.87
CA VAL A 42 2.46 -7.95 -16.36
C VAL A 42 2.45 -7.82 -17.87
N ASP A 43 2.13 -8.89 -18.59
CA ASP A 43 2.01 -8.89 -20.06
C ASP A 43 0.88 -7.93 -20.50
N ALA A 44 -0.28 -7.97 -19.84
CA ALA A 44 -1.40 -7.09 -20.13
C ALA A 44 -1.05 -5.61 -19.84
N LEU A 45 -0.29 -5.36 -18.77
CA LEU A 45 0.19 -4.02 -18.43
C LEU A 45 1.16 -3.50 -19.49
N GLU A 46 2.13 -4.31 -19.90
CA GLU A 46 3.11 -3.94 -20.95
C GLU A 46 2.40 -3.60 -22.27
N GLU A 47 1.46 -4.46 -22.70
CA GLU A 47 0.67 -4.20 -23.90
C GLU A 47 -0.11 -2.88 -23.83
N ALA A 48 -0.76 -2.62 -22.67
CA ALA A 48 -1.50 -1.38 -22.47
C ALA A 48 -0.58 -0.16 -22.47
N TRP A 49 0.59 -0.29 -21.84
CA TRP A 49 1.60 0.75 -21.73
C TRP A 49 2.19 1.15 -23.10
N GLU A 50 2.51 0.14 -23.92
CA GLU A 50 2.99 0.34 -25.29
C GLU A 50 1.93 0.99 -26.17
N LYS A 51 0.67 0.51 -26.13
CA LYS A 51 -0.45 1.10 -26.88
C LYS A 51 -0.71 2.56 -26.50
N ALA A 52 -0.47 2.93 -25.25
CA ALA A 52 -0.61 4.31 -24.78
C ALA A 52 0.61 5.21 -25.09
N GLY A 53 1.69 4.65 -25.65
CA GLY A 53 2.92 5.39 -25.97
C GLY A 53 3.66 5.92 -24.73
N LEU A 54 3.58 5.20 -23.61
CA LEU A 54 4.11 5.66 -22.32
C LEU A 54 5.51 5.12 -22.01
N ARG A 55 6.05 4.25 -22.84
CA ARG A 55 7.41 3.71 -22.70
C ARG A 55 8.46 4.80 -22.79
N GLY A 56 9.45 4.80 -21.90
CA GLY A 56 10.52 5.80 -21.88
C GLY A 56 10.08 7.22 -21.47
N THR A 57 8.89 7.37 -20.91
CA THR A 57 8.41 8.66 -20.37
C THR A 57 8.83 8.86 -18.92
N SER A 58 8.64 10.09 -18.40
CA SER A 58 8.85 10.39 -16.98
C SER A 58 7.74 9.86 -16.04
N ARG A 59 6.70 9.23 -16.58
CA ARG A 59 5.63 8.66 -15.78
C ARG A 59 6.12 7.44 -15.00
N ALA A 60 5.72 7.34 -13.74
CA ALA A 60 6.03 6.19 -12.91
C ALA A 60 4.87 5.17 -12.90
N VAL A 61 5.23 3.90 -12.78
CA VAL A 61 4.28 2.82 -12.46
C VAL A 61 4.35 2.52 -10.99
N LYS A 62 3.21 2.39 -10.34
CA LYS A 62 3.13 1.91 -8.96
C LYS A 62 2.68 0.45 -8.95
N VAL A 63 3.46 -0.40 -8.29
CA VAL A 63 3.11 -1.79 -7.97
C VAL A 63 2.84 -1.92 -6.48
N GLN A 64 1.94 -2.85 -6.10
CA GLN A 64 1.53 -2.99 -4.71
C GLN A 64 1.48 -4.45 -4.29
N ALA A 65 1.83 -4.67 -3.02
CA ALA A 65 1.71 -5.95 -2.34
C ALA A 65 1.27 -5.72 -0.89
N PRO A 66 0.73 -6.74 -0.19
CA PRO A 66 0.59 -6.62 1.25
C PRO A 66 1.95 -6.34 1.87
N GLY A 67 2.01 -5.42 2.80
CA GLY A 67 3.23 -5.21 3.57
C GLY A 67 3.50 -6.39 4.52
N PRO A 68 4.70 -6.44 5.11
CA PRO A 68 5.15 -7.60 5.89
C PRO A 68 4.26 -7.91 7.09
N ILE A 69 3.72 -6.90 7.76
CA ILE A 69 2.83 -7.09 8.92
C ILE A 69 1.48 -7.66 8.49
N THR A 70 0.87 -7.11 7.48
CA THR A 70 -0.40 -7.62 6.94
C THR A 70 -0.23 -9.02 6.36
N LEU A 71 0.86 -9.28 5.65
CA LEU A 71 1.15 -10.61 5.11
C LEU A 71 1.23 -11.66 6.23
N ALA A 72 2.06 -11.42 7.26
CA ALA A 72 2.24 -12.34 8.37
C ALA A 72 0.96 -12.51 9.22
N ALA A 73 0.14 -11.46 9.34
CA ALA A 73 -1.14 -11.52 10.04
C ALA A 73 -2.17 -12.42 9.32
N HIS A 74 -2.03 -12.61 8.01
CA HIS A 74 -2.98 -13.36 7.19
C HIS A 74 -2.46 -14.72 6.70
N LEU A 75 -1.22 -15.09 7.03
CA LEU A 75 -0.66 -16.40 6.76
C LEU A 75 -0.67 -17.28 8.02
N GLU A 76 -1.00 -18.54 7.84
CA GLU A 76 -0.82 -19.56 8.88
C GLU A 76 0.55 -20.22 8.74
N LEU A 77 1.17 -20.51 9.87
CA LEU A 77 2.29 -21.46 9.99
C LEU A 77 1.79 -22.90 9.81
N PRO A 78 2.67 -23.89 9.59
CA PRO A 78 2.28 -25.30 9.49
C PRO A 78 1.51 -25.82 10.71
N ASN A 79 1.77 -25.27 11.90
CA ASN A 79 1.06 -25.60 13.16
C ASN A 79 -0.32 -24.93 13.28
N GLY A 80 -0.74 -24.12 12.31
CA GLY A 80 -2.04 -23.45 12.27
C GLY A 80 -2.11 -22.12 13.02
N HIS A 81 -1.01 -21.66 13.65
CA HIS A 81 -0.93 -20.32 14.22
C HIS A 81 -0.69 -19.28 13.11
N ARG A 82 -1.05 -18.01 13.36
CA ARG A 82 -0.70 -16.94 12.43
C ARG A 82 0.80 -16.69 12.44
N ALA A 83 1.39 -16.46 11.27
CA ALA A 83 2.84 -16.24 11.16
C ALA A 83 3.33 -15.04 11.98
N ILE A 84 2.50 -14.02 12.16
CA ILE A 84 2.81 -12.83 12.97
C ILE A 84 3.06 -13.15 14.45
N THR A 85 2.66 -14.33 14.94
CA THR A 85 2.93 -14.75 16.33
C THR A 85 4.34 -15.29 16.57
N ASP A 86 5.11 -15.45 15.48
CA ASP A 86 6.50 -15.92 15.51
C ASP A 86 7.39 -14.85 14.85
N SER A 87 8.27 -14.24 15.66
CA SER A 87 9.14 -13.16 15.19
C SER A 87 10.17 -13.60 14.14
N GLY A 88 10.57 -14.87 14.15
CA GLY A 88 11.43 -15.46 13.11
C GLY A 88 10.69 -15.57 11.80
N ALA A 89 9.50 -16.18 11.80
CA ALA A 89 8.66 -16.30 10.62
C ALA A 89 8.27 -14.92 10.05
N LEU A 90 8.03 -13.93 10.91
CA LEU A 90 7.74 -12.55 10.47
C LEU A 90 8.94 -11.95 9.71
N ARG A 91 10.17 -12.12 10.24
CA ARG A 91 11.39 -11.64 9.55
C ARG A 91 11.63 -12.38 8.24
N ASP A 92 11.49 -13.70 8.22
CA ASP A 92 11.69 -14.51 7.02
C ASP A 92 10.69 -14.13 5.92
N LEU A 93 9.41 -13.91 6.28
CA LEU A 93 8.39 -13.44 5.34
C LEU A 93 8.67 -12.03 4.82
N ALA A 94 9.13 -11.13 5.68
CA ALA A 94 9.49 -9.77 5.29
C ALA A 94 10.66 -9.77 4.29
N ALA A 95 11.72 -10.51 4.57
CA ALA A 95 12.88 -10.65 3.70
C ALA A 95 12.50 -11.28 2.35
N SER A 96 11.76 -12.40 2.38
CA SER A 96 11.28 -13.10 1.19
C SER A 96 10.42 -12.19 0.29
N LEU A 97 9.51 -11.42 0.89
CA LEU A 97 8.66 -10.46 0.16
C LEU A 97 9.48 -9.32 -0.44
N ALA A 98 10.41 -8.74 0.32
CA ALA A 98 11.23 -7.62 -0.13
C ALA A 98 12.13 -8.02 -1.31
N GLU A 99 12.74 -9.20 -1.25
CA GLU A 99 13.56 -9.74 -2.35
C GLU A 99 12.72 -9.95 -3.61
N GLY A 100 11.56 -10.58 -3.50
CA GLY A 100 10.66 -10.78 -4.64
C GLY A 100 10.13 -9.47 -5.23
N LEU A 101 9.85 -8.48 -4.39
CA LEU A 101 9.45 -7.14 -4.85
C LEU A 101 10.61 -6.41 -5.54
N ALA A 102 11.85 -6.56 -5.07
CA ALA A 102 13.03 -6.00 -5.74
C ALA A 102 13.17 -6.55 -7.17
N VAL A 103 13.04 -7.87 -7.33
CA VAL A 103 13.07 -8.54 -8.65
C VAL A 103 11.92 -8.06 -9.53
N HIS A 104 10.70 -8.06 -9.00
CA HIS A 104 9.50 -7.64 -9.75
C HIS A 104 9.57 -6.17 -10.18
N ARG A 105 10.03 -5.28 -9.28
CA ARG A 105 10.25 -3.87 -9.58
C ARG A 105 11.29 -3.67 -10.69
N ALA A 106 12.43 -4.38 -10.62
CA ALA A 106 13.48 -4.28 -11.62
C ALA A 106 13.02 -4.78 -13.00
N GLU A 107 12.25 -5.87 -13.02
CA GLU A 107 11.69 -6.41 -14.26
C GLU A 107 10.71 -5.44 -14.91
N LEU A 108 9.77 -4.88 -14.15
CA LEU A 108 8.82 -3.89 -14.67
C LEU A 108 9.52 -2.62 -15.14
N ALA A 109 10.50 -2.11 -14.41
CA ALA A 109 11.28 -0.94 -14.82
C ALA A 109 11.98 -1.20 -16.16
N ARG A 110 12.54 -2.39 -16.36
CA ARG A 110 13.15 -2.80 -17.63
C ARG A 110 12.15 -2.98 -18.77
N ARG A 111 10.98 -3.63 -18.49
CA ARG A 111 9.96 -3.93 -19.51
C ARG A 111 9.26 -2.67 -19.99
N LEU A 112 8.92 -1.78 -19.07
CA LEU A 112 8.14 -0.57 -19.35
C LEU A 112 9.03 0.66 -19.66
N ASP A 113 10.32 0.57 -19.33
CA ASP A 113 11.30 1.65 -19.46
C ASP A 113 10.85 2.93 -18.72
N VAL A 114 10.44 2.79 -17.46
CA VAL A 114 9.93 3.86 -16.59
C VAL A 114 10.32 3.60 -15.11
N PRO A 115 10.31 4.65 -14.26
CA PRO A 115 10.42 4.48 -12.82
C PRO A 115 9.28 3.61 -12.25
N VAL A 116 9.61 2.76 -11.26
CA VAL A 116 8.63 1.93 -10.56
C VAL A 116 8.68 2.21 -9.06
N VAL A 117 7.54 2.60 -8.50
CA VAL A 117 7.31 2.81 -7.06
C VAL A 117 6.66 1.56 -6.48
N VAL A 118 7.10 1.12 -5.31
CA VAL A 118 6.48 0.00 -4.60
C VAL A 118 5.58 0.53 -3.48
N GLN A 119 4.40 -0.07 -3.31
CA GLN A 119 3.50 0.24 -2.21
C GLN A 119 3.27 -1.00 -1.35
N PHE A 120 3.49 -0.86 -0.04
CA PHE A 120 3.04 -1.83 0.96
C PHE A 120 1.62 -1.51 1.40
N ASP A 121 0.69 -2.46 1.23
CA ASP A 121 -0.67 -2.36 1.75
C ASP A 121 -0.70 -2.93 3.18
N GLU A 122 -0.92 -2.08 4.18
CA GLU A 122 -0.85 -2.41 5.61
C GLU A 122 -2.13 -2.10 6.39
N PRO A 123 -3.31 -2.54 5.93
CA PRO A 123 -4.56 -2.29 6.66
C PRO A 123 -4.61 -2.96 8.04
N THR A 124 -3.74 -3.92 8.30
CA THR A 124 -3.70 -4.68 9.54
C THR A 124 -2.73 -4.09 10.57
N LEU A 125 -1.84 -3.18 10.16
CA LEU A 125 -0.78 -2.61 10.99
C LEU A 125 -1.28 -1.99 12.30
N PRO A 126 -2.31 -1.12 12.32
CA PRO A 126 -2.79 -0.54 13.58
C PRO A 126 -3.34 -1.59 14.56
N ALA A 127 -4.01 -2.60 14.05
CA ALA A 127 -4.55 -3.69 14.86
C ALA A 127 -3.44 -4.61 15.39
N ALA A 128 -2.37 -4.85 14.61
CA ALA A 128 -1.22 -5.64 15.02
C ALA A 128 -0.46 -5.00 16.17
N LEU A 129 -0.18 -3.70 16.07
CA LEU A 129 0.49 -2.95 17.14
C LEU A 129 -0.36 -2.84 18.41
N ALA A 130 -1.67 -2.72 18.26
CA ALA A 130 -2.59 -2.63 19.39
C ALA A 130 -2.97 -3.98 20.00
N GLY A 131 -2.45 -5.13 19.48
CA GLY A 131 -2.82 -6.47 19.97
C GLY A 131 -4.30 -6.82 19.75
N ARG A 132 -4.94 -6.24 18.74
CA ARG A 132 -6.36 -6.46 18.44
C ARG A 132 -6.60 -7.50 17.34
N LEU A 133 -5.56 -8.22 16.93
CA LEU A 133 -5.72 -9.28 15.95
C LEU A 133 -6.32 -10.54 16.57
N SER A 134 -7.31 -11.10 15.90
CA SER A 134 -7.84 -12.41 16.29
C SER A 134 -6.86 -13.51 15.90
N GLY A 135 -6.63 -14.44 16.81
CA GLY A 135 -5.88 -15.66 16.54
C GLY A 135 -6.62 -16.61 15.58
N ALA A 136 -5.96 -17.71 15.25
CA ALA A 136 -6.57 -18.78 14.45
C ALA A 136 -7.73 -19.49 15.16
N SER A 137 -7.80 -19.39 16.48
CA SER A 137 -8.91 -19.83 17.34
C SER A 137 -9.03 -18.88 18.53
N THR A 138 -10.10 -19.00 19.30
CA THR A 138 -10.32 -18.22 20.53
C THR A 138 -9.25 -18.48 21.62
N LEU A 139 -8.53 -19.59 21.52
CA LEU A 139 -7.46 -19.96 22.45
C LEU A 139 -6.07 -19.42 22.00
N ASN A 140 -5.97 -18.94 20.76
CA ASN A 140 -4.72 -18.42 20.21
C ASN A 140 -4.71 -16.90 20.34
N ILE A 141 -3.96 -16.40 21.31
CA ILE A 141 -3.78 -14.95 21.50
C ILE A 141 -2.70 -14.46 20.54
N VAL A 142 -2.97 -13.38 19.83
CA VAL A 142 -1.97 -12.62 19.08
C VAL A 142 -1.58 -11.42 19.93
N HIS A 143 -0.36 -11.44 20.45
CA HIS A 143 0.18 -10.33 21.23
C HIS A 143 0.49 -9.12 20.33
N PRO A 144 0.52 -7.91 20.91
CA PRO A 144 0.99 -6.73 20.19
C PRO A 144 2.36 -6.96 19.56
N VAL A 145 2.54 -6.53 18.32
CA VAL A 145 3.87 -6.52 17.69
C VAL A 145 4.64 -5.32 18.24
N ASP A 146 5.92 -5.51 18.53
CA ASP A 146 6.78 -4.44 18.98
C ASP A 146 6.98 -3.39 17.88
N GLU A 147 6.80 -2.12 18.21
CA GLU A 147 6.93 -1.00 17.27
C GLU A 147 8.36 -0.89 16.71
N SER A 148 9.38 -1.17 17.51
CA SER A 148 10.77 -1.13 17.06
C SER A 148 11.07 -2.22 16.05
N LEU A 149 10.46 -3.41 16.21
CA LEU A 149 10.55 -4.47 15.22
C LEU A 149 9.90 -4.06 13.90
N VAL A 150 8.74 -3.40 13.93
CA VAL A 150 8.07 -2.91 12.72
C VAL A 150 8.94 -1.91 11.96
N VAL A 151 9.56 -0.95 12.67
CA VAL A 151 10.49 0.02 12.07
C VAL A 151 11.66 -0.70 11.41
N THR A 152 12.32 -1.62 12.14
CA THR A 152 13.44 -2.42 11.60
C THR A 152 13.05 -3.17 10.33
N LEU A 153 11.87 -3.84 10.33
CA LEU A 153 11.40 -4.59 9.17
C LEU A 153 11.15 -3.68 7.96
N TYR A 154 10.57 -2.50 8.18
CA TYR A 154 10.38 -1.55 7.08
C TYR A 154 11.71 -1.03 6.53
N ASP A 155 12.68 -0.71 7.38
CA ASP A 155 13.99 -0.25 6.96
C ASP A 155 14.72 -1.31 6.12
N GLU A 156 14.71 -2.57 6.59
CA GLU A 156 15.28 -3.70 5.86
C GLU A 156 14.57 -3.95 4.53
N CYS A 157 13.22 -3.93 4.53
CA CYS A 157 12.43 -4.11 3.31
C CYS A 157 12.69 -2.98 2.30
N VAL A 158 12.67 -1.72 2.73
CA VAL A 158 12.93 -0.56 1.87
C VAL A 158 14.35 -0.64 1.28
N GLY A 159 15.34 -0.97 2.11
CA GLY A 159 16.72 -1.16 1.67
C GLY A 159 16.86 -2.25 0.61
N THR A 160 16.17 -3.38 0.77
CA THR A 160 16.19 -4.51 -0.18
C THR A 160 15.43 -4.19 -1.47
N VAL A 161 14.23 -3.64 -1.38
CA VAL A 161 13.40 -3.27 -2.55
C VAL A 161 14.13 -2.25 -3.43
N GLY A 162 14.83 -1.32 -2.82
CA GLY A 162 15.52 -0.22 -3.49
C GLY A 162 14.57 0.74 -4.20
N GLY A 163 14.86 2.05 -4.17
CA GLY A 163 13.98 3.07 -4.73
C GLY A 163 12.83 3.46 -3.78
N GLU A 164 11.84 4.14 -4.31
CA GLU A 164 10.76 4.69 -3.49
C GLU A 164 9.76 3.61 -3.06
N VAL A 165 9.47 3.60 -1.75
CA VAL A 165 8.47 2.73 -1.15
C VAL A 165 7.44 3.57 -0.42
N ALA A 166 6.17 3.40 -0.79
CA ALA A 166 5.02 3.98 -0.11
C ALA A 166 4.35 2.93 0.79
N LEU A 167 3.65 3.38 1.82
CA LEU A 167 2.80 2.55 2.65
C LEU A 167 1.35 3.03 2.54
N HIS A 168 0.42 2.14 2.24
CA HIS A 168 -1.01 2.42 2.27
C HIS A 168 -1.69 1.76 3.46
N CYS A 169 -2.44 2.54 4.22
CA CYS A 169 -3.31 2.03 5.27
C CYS A 169 -4.63 2.79 5.28
N CYS A 170 -5.73 2.08 5.02
CA CYS A 170 -7.09 2.62 5.10
C CYS A 170 -7.74 2.37 6.48
N ALA A 171 -7.01 1.84 7.46
CA ALA A 171 -7.50 1.64 8.81
C ALA A 171 -7.18 2.87 9.68
N ALA A 172 -8.07 3.16 10.64
CA ALA A 172 -7.85 4.22 11.63
C ALA A 172 -6.71 3.88 12.60
N GLY A 173 -6.04 4.92 13.11
CA GLY A 173 -5.02 4.79 14.15
C GLY A 173 -3.64 4.43 13.59
N LEU A 174 -3.22 5.08 12.54
CA LEU A 174 -1.88 4.93 11.97
C LEU A 174 -0.80 5.20 13.02
N PRO A 175 0.26 4.37 13.08
CA PRO A 175 1.36 4.57 14.01
C PRO A 175 2.36 5.60 13.47
N TRP A 176 1.99 6.88 13.43
CA TRP A 176 2.78 7.95 12.82
C TRP A 176 4.22 8.01 13.34
N LYS A 177 4.42 7.80 14.66
CA LYS A 177 5.76 7.79 15.25
C LYS A 177 6.65 6.67 14.71
N ALA A 178 6.09 5.48 14.47
CA ALA A 178 6.83 4.39 13.84
C ALA A 178 7.16 4.72 12.39
N LEU A 179 6.18 5.24 11.64
CA LEU A 179 6.37 5.63 10.24
C LEU A 179 7.40 6.75 10.08
N GLN A 180 7.40 7.73 10.97
CA GLN A 180 8.40 8.81 10.99
C GLN A 180 9.82 8.30 11.22
N ARG A 181 9.98 7.24 12.01
CA ARG A 181 11.27 6.62 12.31
C ARG A 181 11.73 5.61 11.24
N SER A 182 10.84 5.20 10.35
CA SER A 182 11.13 4.24 9.31
C SER A 182 11.59 4.90 8.01
N ALA A 183 12.17 4.10 7.12
CA ALA A 183 12.61 4.52 5.79
C ALA A 183 11.46 4.63 4.76
N ILE A 184 10.18 4.55 5.16
CA ILE A 184 9.03 4.73 4.25
C ILE A 184 9.04 6.15 3.67
N HIS A 185 8.94 6.28 2.36
CA HIS A 185 9.04 7.56 1.64
C HIS A 185 7.71 8.30 1.53
N ALA A 186 6.61 7.58 1.47
CA ALA A 186 5.27 8.16 1.36
C ALA A 186 4.24 7.33 2.11
N VAL A 187 3.17 7.97 2.59
CA VAL A 187 2.05 7.29 3.24
C VAL A 187 0.76 7.65 2.52
N SER A 188 -0.07 6.64 2.22
CA SER A 188 -1.41 6.81 1.65
C SER A 188 -2.46 6.43 2.70
N VAL A 189 -3.38 7.34 2.99
CA VAL A 189 -4.39 7.22 4.06
C VAL A 189 -5.79 7.44 3.53
N ASP A 190 -6.78 6.84 4.17
CA ASP A 190 -8.19 7.18 3.97
C ASP A 190 -8.53 8.41 4.81
N LEU A 191 -8.84 9.54 4.16
CA LEU A 191 -9.17 10.80 4.84
C LEU A 191 -10.38 10.64 5.80
N GLY A 192 -11.32 9.75 5.46
CA GLY A 192 -12.49 9.47 6.28
C GLY A 192 -12.20 8.77 7.61
N THR A 193 -11.00 8.21 7.78
CA THR A 193 -10.57 7.52 9.02
C THR A 193 -9.67 8.36 9.91
N LEU A 194 -9.23 9.53 9.43
CA LEU A 194 -8.32 10.40 10.18
C LEU A 194 -9.04 11.09 11.34
N THR A 195 -8.33 11.18 12.44
CA THR A 195 -8.71 11.90 13.65
C THR A 195 -7.89 13.18 13.81
N PRO A 196 -8.26 14.11 14.70
CA PRO A 196 -7.42 15.28 14.95
C PRO A 196 -5.97 14.96 15.35
N THR A 197 -5.73 13.84 16.04
CA THR A 197 -4.37 13.41 16.43
C THR A 197 -3.54 12.90 15.24
N ASP A 198 -4.18 12.47 14.17
CA ASP A 198 -3.47 12.05 12.95
C ASP A 198 -2.91 13.26 12.18
N LEU A 199 -3.50 14.44 12.36
CA LEU A 199 -3.02 15.65 11.69
C LEU A 199 -1.60 16.04 12.15
N ASP A 200 -1.31 15.94 13.45
CA ASP A 200 0.03 16.20 13.96
C ASP A 200 1.03 15.24 13.29
N GLY A 201 0.68 13.95 13.20
CA GLY A 201 1.49 12.93 12.52
C GLY A 201 1.71 13.22 11.05
N ILE A 202 0.67 13.66 10.32
CA ILE A 202 0.77 14.08 8.91
C ILE A 202 1.68 15.31 8.80
N GLY A 203 1.51 16.31 9.66
CA GLY A 203 2.33 17.51 9.67
C GLY A 203 3.81 17.20 9.82
N GLU A 204 4.19 16.46 10.86
CA GLU A 204 5.57 16.05 11.10
C GLU A 204 6.13 15.19 9.96
N PHE A 205 5.30 14.33 9.35
CA PHE A 205 5.71 13.51 8.21
C PHE A 205 6.02 14.36 6.96
N LEU A 206 5.20 15.37 6.68
CA LEU A 206 5.41 16.33 5.59
C LEU A 206 6.63 17.22 5.84
N GLU A 207 6.82 17.71 7.09
CA GLU A 207 7.98 18.52 7.50
C GLU A 207 9.30 17.76 7.32
N SER A 208 9.29 16.44 7.47
CA SER A 208 10.46 15.60 7.19
C SER A 208 10.81 15.46 5.70
N GLY A 209 10.05 16.10 4.80
CA GLY A 209 10.28 16.10 3.36
C GLY A 209 9.61 14.94 2.62
N ARG A 210 8.81 14.13 3.31
CA ARG A 210 8.11 12.97 2.75
C ARG A 210 6.72 13.33 2.22
N ALA A 211 6.08 12.41 1.48
CA ALA A 211 4.81 12.65 0.81
C ALA A 211 3.62 11.95 1.50
N VAL A 212 2.44 12.56 1.40
CA VAL A 212 1.18 11.99 1.89
C VAL A 212 0.15 11.96 0.76
N MET A 213 -0.41 10.78 0.50
CA MET A 213 -1.51 10.59 -0.44
C MET A 213 -2.84 10.54 0.32
N LEU A 214 -3.74 11.46 0.00
CA LEU A 214 -5.03 11.57 0.64
C LEU A 214 -6.09 10.78 -0.14
N GLY A 215 -6.64 9.76 0.49
CA GLY A 215 -7.76 8.98 -0.01
C GLY A 215 -9.07 9.71 0.20
N VAL A 216 -9.42 10.59 -0.71
CA VAL A 216 -10.61 11.46 -0.63
C VAL A 216 -11.75 10.99 -1.53
N ILE A 217 -11.49 10.07 -2.46
CA ILE A 217 -12.49 9.59 -3.41
C ILE A 217 -13.06 8.25 -2.90
N PRO A 218 -14.40 8.09 -2.82
CA PRO A 218 -15.01 6.85 -2.37
C PRO A 218 -14.60 5.64 -3.20
N THR A 219 -14.40 4.49 -2.55
CA THR A 219 -14.05 3.23 -3.23
C THR A 219 -15.19 2.59 -3.99
N THR A 220 -16.43 2.88 -3.60
CA THR A 220 -17.66 2.44 -4.27
C THR A 220 -18.48 3.65 -4.70
N ALA A 221 -19.32 3.49 -5.72
CA ALA A 221 -20.15 4.58 -6.23
C ALA A 221 -21.03 5.18 -5.12
N PRO A 222 -20.84 6.46 -4.76
CA PRO A 222 -21.70 7.14 -3.80
C PRO A 222 -23.04 7.50 -4.45
N ALA A 223 -24.03 7.86 -3.64
CA ALA A 223 -25.33 8.31 -4.14
C ALA A 223 -25.22 9.56 -5.04
N GLN A 224 -24.26 10.42 -4.74
CA GLN A 224 -23.92 11.60 -5.54
C GLN A 224 -22.41 11.61 -5.79
N THR A 225 -22.02 11.62 -7.07
CA THR A 225 -20.61 11.72 -7.47
C THR A 225 -20.05 13.08 -7.04
N PRO A 226 -18.95 13.13 -6.29
CA PRO A 226 -18.34 14.40 -5.93
C PRO A 226 -17.77 15.11 -7.16
N SER A 227 -17.83 16.45 -7.16
CA SER A 227 -17.18 17.24 -8.21
C SER A 227 -15.64 17.30 -7.98
N PRO A 228 -14.83 17.60 -9.01
CA PRO A 228 -13.40 17.84 -8.84
C PRO A 228 -13.08 18.88 -7.76
N GLU A 229 -13.85 19.97 -7.70
CA GLU A 229 -13.69 21.05 -6.74
C GLU A 229 -13.96 20.59 -5.30
N GLN A 230 -14.97 19.73 -5.10
CA GLN A 230 -15.25 19.15 -3.77
C GLN A 230 -14.11 18.25 -3.30
N VAL A 231 -13.54 17.46 -4.21
CA VAL A 231 -12.41 16.58 -3.89
C VAL A 231 -11.15 17.40 -3.61
N ALA A 232 -10.85 18.41 -4.44
CA ALA A 232 -9.73 19.33 -4.26
C ALA A 232 -9.86 20.09 -2.92
N GLY A 233 -11.03 20.65 -2.64
CA GLY A 233 -11.31 21.35 -1.38
C GLY A 233 -11.15 20.46 -0.13
N SER A 234 -11.49 19.18 -0.24
CA SER A 234 -11.26 18.21 0.85
C SER A 234 -9.77 18.00 1.12
N ALA A 235 -8.95 17.86 0.06
CA ALA A 235 -7.51 17.73 0.20
C ALA A 235 -6.88 19.04 0.73
N ALA A 236 -7.30 20.17 0.17
CA ALA A 236 -6.84 21.48 0.55
C ALA A 236 -7.15 21.85 2.02
N SER A 237 -8.29 21.38 2.54
CA SER A 237 -8.64 21.57 3.95
C SER A 237 -7.63 20.95 4.92
N VAL A 238 -6.89 19.90 4.50
CA VAL A 238 -5.84 19.31 5.33
C VAL A 238 -4.65 20.25 5.42
N THR A 239 -4.20 20.84 4.30
CA THR A 239 -3.09 21.82 4.32
C THR A 239 -3.45 23.05 5.15
N ASP A 240 -4.69 23.55 5.04
CA ASP A 240 -5.17 24.71 5.80
C ASP A 240 -5.17 24.42 7.31
N ARG A 241 -5.66 23.26 7.72
CA ARG A 241 -5.69 22.85 9.13
C ARG A 241 -4.30 22.66 9.72
N LEU A 242 -3.32 22.30 8.90
CA LEU A 242 -1.92 22.12 9.27
C LEU A 242 -1.12 23.44 9.20
N GLY A 243 -1.69 24.49 8.61
CA GLY A 243 -1.01 25.77 8.41
C GLY A 243 0.06 25.74 7.32
N PHE A 244 0.03 24.75 6.44
CA PHE A 244 0.94 24.68 5.29
C PHE A 244 0.44 25.55 4.12
N SER A 245 1.38 26.00 3.28
CA SER A 245 1.03 26.65 2.03
C SER A 245 0.44 25.63 1.03
N ARG A 246 -0.37 26.12 0.09
CA ARG A 246 -0.90 25.29 -1.01
C ARG A 246 0.20 24.70 -1.90
N THR A 247 1.39 25.29 -1.89
CA THR A 247 2.57 24.71 -2.54
C THR A 247 2.88 23.30 -2.00
N THR A 248 2.69 23.07 -0.69
CA THR A 248 2.87 21.75 -0.07
C THR A 248 1.88 20.72 -0.64
N LEU A 249 0.63 21.14 -0.93
CA LEU A 249 -0.36 20.29 -1.56
C LEU A 249 0.12 19.80 -2.93
N ARG A 250 0.70 20.69 -3.75
CA ARG A 250 1.24 20.35 -5.06
C ARG A 250 2.50 19.48 -4.99
N GLU A 251 3.42 19.77 -4.08
CA GLU A 251 4.76 19.16 -4.09
C GLU A 251 4.85 17.85 -3.32
N ARG A 252 4.03 17.69 -2.27
CA ARG A 252 4.18 16.57 -1.30
C ARG A 252 2.88 15.86 -0.97
N MET A 253 1.77 16.29 -1.55
CA MET A 253 0.49 15.63 -1.32
C MET A 253 -0.12 15.17 -2.65
N GLY A 254 -0.90 14.11 -2.57
CA GLY A 254 -1.62 13.60 -3.74
C GLY A 254 -3.05 13.23 -3.37
N VAL A 255 -3.88 13.05 -4.38
CA VAL A 255 -5.28 12.64 -4.24
C VAL A 255 -5.46 11.25 -4.82
N THR A 256 -6.10 10.37 -4.05
CA THR A 256 -6.36 8.98 -4.46
C THR A 256 -7.76 8.54 -4.04
N PRO A 257 -8.27 7.42 -4.59
CA PRO A 257 -9.34 6.68 -3.91
C PRO A 257 -8.91 6.28 -2.50
N ALA A 258 -9.87 6.25 -1.57
CA ALA A 258 -9.61 5.95 -0.15
C ALA A 258 -8.95 4.58 0.08
N CYS A 259 -9.21 3.62 -0.81
CA CYS A 259 -8.59 2.29 -0.81
C CYS A 259 -8.68 1.70 -2.23
N GLY A 260 -8.32 0.41 -2.38
CA GLY A 260 -8.42 -0.31 -3.65
C GLY A 260 -9.86 -0.38 -4.20
N LEU A 261 -9.98 -0.37 -5.52
CA LEU A 261 -11.26 -0.35 -6.24
C LEU A 261 -11.80 -1.76 -6.59
N ALA A 262 -11.30 -2.82 -5.95
CA ALA A 262 -11.73 -4.20 -6.23
C ALA A 262 -13.23 -4.45 -6.00
N GLY A 263 -13.87 -3.68 -5.10
CA GLY A 263 -15.32 -3.72 -4.85
C GLY A 263 -16.14 -2.78 -5.73
N ALA A 264 -15.50 -2.00 -6.59
CA ALA A 264 -16.16 -1.05 -7.48
C ALA A 264 -16.74 -1.72 -8.73
N THR A 265 -17.78 -1.13 -9.29
CA THR A 265 -18.15 -1.43 -10.68
C THR A 265 -17.07 -0.86 -11.62
N ALA A 266 -16.89 -1.47 -12.81
CA ALA A 266 -15.94 -0.97 -13.81
C ALA A 266 -16.23 0.49 -14.22
N ALA A 267 -17.49 0.91 -14.22
CA ALA A 267 -17.88 2.29 -14.49
C ALA A 267 -17.38 3.23 -13.39
N TRP A 268 -17.63 2.88 -12.12
CA TRP A 268 -17.16 3.70 -11.01
C TRP A 268 -15.63 3.74 -10.92
N ALA A 269 -14.96 2.62 -11.11
CA ALA A 269 -13.50 2.57 -11.10
C ALA A 269 -12.89 3.57 -12.12
N ARG A 270 -13.42 3.60 -13.35
CA ARG A 270 -12.99 4.59 -14.36
C ARG A 270 -13.28 6.02 -13.92
N THR A 271 -14.47 6.27 -13.36
CA THR A 271 -14.85 7.60 -12.85
C THR A 271 -13.93 8.05 -11.72
N ALA A 272 -13.66 7.18 -10.73
CA ALA A 272 -12.83 7.50 -9.58
C ALA A 272 -11.37 7.80 -9.99
N ILE A 273 -10.80 7.01 -10.91
CA ILE A 273 -9.44 7.25 -11.44
C ILE A 273 -9.40 8.56 -12.23
N GLY A 274 -10.37 8.78 -13.13
CA GLY A 274 -10.44 10.02 -13.91
C GLY A 274 -10.66 11.26 -13.05
N LEU A 275 -11.40 11.12 -11.94
CA LEU A 275 -11.60 12.20 -10.97
C LEU A 275 -10.28 12.52 -10.23
N ALA A 276 -9.56 11.49 -9.75
CA ALA A 276 -8.26 11.68 -9.12
C ALA A 276 -7.28 12.40 -10.05
N GLN A 277 -7.24 11.99 -11.32
CA GLN A 277 -6.35 12.61 -12.31
C GLN A 277 -6.71 14.07 -12.55
N LYS A 278 -8.01 14.40 -12.77
CA LYS A 278 -8.46 15.79 -12.98
C LYS A 278 -8.10 16.69 -11.80
N VAL A 279 -8.26 16.19 -10.58
CA VAL A 279 -7.91 16.95 -9.37
C VAL A 279 -6.41 17.15 -9.26
N ALA A 280 -5.62 16.11 -9.54
CA ALA A 280 -4.16 16.23 -9.54
C ALA A 280 -3.67 17.25 -10.58
N ASP A 281 -4.19 17.18 -11.82
CA ASP A 281 -3.85 18.12 -12.90
C ASP A 281 -4.23 19.57 -12.50
N GLY A 282 -5.37 19.76 -11.82
CA GLY A 282 -5.82 21.07 -11.34
C GLY A 282 -4.89 21.62 -10.25
N ILE A 283 -4.53 20.81 -9.27
CA ILE A 283 -3.62 21.19 -8.17
C ILE A 283 -2.21 21.50 -8.71
N GLU A 284 -1.74 20.75 -9.72
CA GLU A 284 -0.46 21.00 -10.35
C GLU A 284 -0.45 22.34 -11.08
N ALA A 285 -1.53 22.66 -11.80
CA ALA A 285 -1.65 23.90 -12.57
C ALA A 285 -1.79 25.12 -11.66
N ASP A 286 -2.66 25.07 -10.65
CA ASP A 286 -2.93 26.16 -9.71
C ASP A 286 -3.39 25.61 -8.33
N PRO A 287 -2.46 25.41 -7.40
CA PRO A 287 -2.80 24.88 -6.08
C PRO A 287 -3.65 25.82 -5.22
N ASP A 288 -3.67 27.13 -5.55
CA ASP A 288 -4.44 28.11 -4.80
C ASP A 288 -5.93 28.13 -5.20
N SER A 289 -6.27 27.54 -6.33
CA SER A 289 -7.64 27.38 -6.80
C SER A 289 -8.38 26.16 -6.20
N ALA A 290 -7.70 25.33 -5.43
CA ALA A 290 -8.23 24.10 -4.83
C ALA A 290 -9.08 24.34 -3.54
#